data_a77e03f223398576bab01974538fefb4
#
_entry.id   a77e03f223398576bab01974538fefb4
#
_cell.length_a   1.000
_cell.length_b   1.000
_cell.length_c   1.000
_cell.angle_alpha   90.00
_cell.angle_beta   90.00
_cell.angle_gamma   90.00
#
_symmetry.space_group_name_H-M   'P 1'
#
loop_
_entity.id
_entity.type
_entity.pdbx_description
1 polymer ?
#
loop_
_entity_poly.entity_id
_entity_poly.type
_entity_poly.pdbx_seq_one_letter_code
_entity_poly.pdbx_strand_id
1 'polypeptide(L)'
;YNLLMYAFSKVPSKPVVERARFAELDALKRHWQTIRAEALALAEGGHIRKAEGRNDASFDSFFRQGWKRYYLKWYGNALPSAQAQCPRTVALVNAIPTVKAAMFTLLPPGSKLNAHRDPFAGSLRYHLGLVTPNSPACRILVDGEELVWRDGEDFMFDETFVHWAENKTEHTRVILFCDIERPLYTPLLRALNRAVSRFMGQATATDNVPGEPVGAINRLYARLNRFNSTLGNWKRRWPRSFRAVKYLLILAVLALIFLR
;
A
#
# COMPACT_ATOMS: atom_id res chain seq x y z
N TYR A 1 -11.71 12.64 11.60
CA TYR A 1 -11.27 12.97 10.23
C TYR A 1 -12.15 12.27 9.18
N ASN A 2 -12.26 10.93 9.20
CA ASN A 2 -12.99 10.16 8.18
C ASN A 2 -14.46 10.57 8.05
N LEU A 3 -15.16 10.86 9.16
CA LEU A 3 -16.54 11.34 9.13
C LEU A 3 -16.70 12.62 8.30
N LEU A 4 -15.73 13.56 8.40
CA LEU A 4 -15.73 14.77 7.58
C LEU A 4 -15.50 14.45 6.11
N MET A 5 -14.61 13.49 5.80
CA MET A 5 -14.36 13.08 4.42
C MET A 5 -15.61 12.48 3.78
N TYR A 6 -16.36 11.65 4.51
CA TYR A 6 -17.62 11.07 4.02
C TYR A 6 -18.74 12.12 3.88
N ALA A 7 -18.94 12.94 4.91
CA ALA A 7 -20.01 13.93 4.94
C ALA A 7 -19.90 14.97 3.81
N PHE A 8 -18.69 15.30 3.37
CA PHE A 8 -18.43 16.29 2.34
C PHE A 8 -17.86 15.70 1.04
N SER A 9 -17.96 14.40 0.86
CA SER A 9 -17.54 13.72 -0.36
C SER A 9 -18.49 14.03 -1.53
N LYS A 10 -17.92 14.32 -2.70
CA LYS A 10 -18.69 14.45 -3.95
C LYS A 10 -19.07 13.10 -4.56
N VAL A 11 -18.52 12.00 -4.06
CA VAL A 11 -18.87 10.65 -4.47
C VAL A 11 -19.64 9.96 -3.37
N PRO A 12 -20.64 9.13 -3.71
CA PRO A 12 -21.38 8.35 -2.73
C PRO A 12 -20.46 7.44 -1.92
N SER A 13 -20.79 7.22 -0.64
CA SER A 13 -20.12 6.20 0.19
C SER A 13 -20.67 4.82 -0.20
N LYS A 14 -20.00 4.19 -1.17
CA LYS A 14 -20.30 2.85 -1.71
C LYS A 14 -19.00 2.08 -1.89
N PRO A 15 -19.04 0.73 -1.78
CA PRO A 15 -17.85 -0.10 -1.97
C PRO A 15 -17.17 0.15 -3.31
N VAL A 16 -17.94 0.08 -4.40
CA VAL A 16 -17.47 0.33 -5.76
C VAL A 16 -17.79 1.77 -6.17
N VAL A 17 -16.77 2.46 -6.67
CA VAL A 17 -16.87 3.85 -7.10
C VAL A 17 -16.98 3.92 -8.61
N GLU A 18 -17.93 4.70 -9.10
CA GLU A 18 -18.17 4.90 -10.52
C GLU A 18 -16.94 5.57 -11.19
N ARG A 19 -16.18 4.78 -11.96
CA ARG A 19 -14.93 5.20 -12.61
C ARG A 19 -15.11 6.37 -13.58
N ALA A 20 -16.26 6.45 -14.25
CA ALA A 20 -16.57 7.51 -15.23
C ALA A 20 -16.55 8.94 -14.63
N ARG A 21 -16.66 9.06 -13.30
CA ARG A 21 -16.56 10.36 -12.60
C ARG A 21 -15.15 10.94 -12.55
N PHE A 22 -14.13 10.19 -12.99
CA PHE A 22 -12.71 10.54 -12.89
C PHE A 22 -12.07 10.54 -14.27
N ALA A 23 -12.55 11.39 -15.17
CA ALA A 23 -12.09 11.46 -16.56
C ALA A 23 -10.59 11.76 -16.69
N GLU A 24 -9.99 12.43 -15.67
CA GLU A 24 -8.54 12.67 -15.63
C GLU A 24 -7.69 11.39 -15.61
N LEU A 25 -8.27 10.26 -15.16
CA LEU A 25 -7.59 8.97 -15.15
C LEU A 25 -7.61 8.26 -16.52
N ASP A 26 -8.36 8.75 -17.51
CA ASP A 26 -8.42 8.17 -18.86
C ASP A 26 -7.05 8.17 -19.54
N ALA A 27 -6.17 9.10 -19.16
CA ALA A 27 -4.80 9.11 -19.65
C ALA A 27 -4.04 7.85 -19.24
N LEU A 28 -4.22 7.34 -18.02
CA LEU A 28 -3.59 6.09 -17.56
C LEU A 28 -4.10 4.89 -18.37
N LYS A 29 -5.43 4.82 -18.55
CA LYS A 29 -6.06 3.76 -19.33
C LYS A 29 -5.61 3.76 -20.78
N ARG A 30 -5.59 4.93 -21.46
CA ARG A 30 -5.12 5.03 -22.84
C ARG A 30 -3.67 4.60 -23.06
N HIS A 31 -2.81 4.81 -22.06
CA HIS A 31 -1.39 4.47 -22.12
C HIS A 31 -1.04 3.16 -21.38
N TRP A 32 -2.02 2.30 -21.12
CA TRP A 32 -1.81 1.09 -20.34
C TRP A 32 -0.71 0.17 -20.90
N GLN A 33 -0.54 0.10 -22.22
CA GLN A 33 0.51 -0.71 -22.84
C GLN A 33 1.92 -0.16 -22.58
N THR A 34 2.08 1.17 -22.56
CA THR A 34 3.34 1.81 -22.16
C THR A 34 3.66 1.54 -20.69
N ILE A 35 2.65 1.68 -19.83
CA ILE A 35 2.76 1.40 -18.41
C ILE A 35 3.10 -0.08 -18.18
N ARG A 36 2.43 -0.98 -18.91
CA ARG A 36 2.70 -2.42 -18.89
C ARG A 36 4.14 -2.75 -19.27
N ALA A 37 4.67 -2.15 -20.33
CA ALA A 37 6.03 -2.39 -20.78
C ALA A 37 7.07 -2.04 -19.70
N GLU A 38 6.92 -0.89 -19.04
CA GLU A 38 7.80 -0.50 -17.93
C GLU A 38 7.63 -1.42 -16.71
N ALA A 39 6.41 -1.85 -16.38
CA ALA A 39 6.15 -2.79 -15.30
C ALA A 39 6.79 -4.17 -15.55
N LEU A 40 6.72 -4.68 -16.79
CA LEU A 40 7.35 -5.95 -17.17
C LEU A 40 8.87 -5.86 -17.09
N ALA A 41 9.49 -4.80 -17.62
CA ALA A 41 10.93 -4.59 -17.53
C ALA A 41 11.41 -4.58 -16.06
N LEU A 42 10.66 -3.94 -15.16
CA LEU A 42 10.95 -3.98 -13.72
C LEU A 42 10.80 -5.38 -13.11
N ALA A 43 9.77 -6.12 -13.53
CA ALA A 43 9.53 -7.48 -13.03
C ALA A 43 10.64 -8.44 -13.47
N GLU A 44 11.05 -8.40 -14.75
CA GLU A 44 12.15 -9.18 -15.32
C GLU A 44 13.49 -8.81 -14.67
N GLY A 45 13.76 -7.53 -14.43
CA GLY A 45 14.94 -7.04 -13.72
C GLY A 45 14.94 -7.37 -12.22
N GLY A 46 13.90 -8.02 -11.68
CA GLY A 46 13.79 -8.37 -10.27
C GLY A 46 13.64 -7.15 -9.34
N HIS A 47 13.27 -5.98 -9.88
CA HIS A 47 13.11 -4.75 -9.10
C HIS A 47 11.81 -4.67 -8.33
N ILE A 48 10.75 -5.39 -8.76
CA ILE A 48 9.51 -5.51 -8.00
C ILE A 48 9.72 -6.58 -6.93
N ARG A 49 10.00 -6.18 -5.71
CA ARG A 49 10.49 -7.06 -4.64
C ARG A 49 9.48 -7.19 -3.51
N LYS A 50 9.58 -8.31 -2.77
CA LYS A 50 9.23 -8.30 -1.34
C LYS A 50 10.12 -7.26 -0.66
N ALA A 51 9.62 -6.63 0.40
CA ALA A 51 10.42 -5.77 1.25
C ALA A 51 11.40 -6.59 2.11
N GLU A 52 12.27 -7.38 1.47
CA GLU A 52 13.27 -8.20 2.18
C GLU A 52 14.25 -7.29 2.90
N GLY A 53 14.24 -7.37 4.23
CA GLY A 53 15.05 -6.50 5.11
C GLY A 53 14.60 -5.04 5.17
N ARG A 54 13.53 -4.66 4.48
CA ARG A 54 12.92 -3.35 4.49
C ARG A 54 11.59 -3.42 5.18
N ASN A 55 11.47 -2.66 6.25
CA ASN A 55 10.26 -2.65 7.04
C ASN A 55 9.30 -1.60 6.47
N ASP A 56 8.25 -2.06 5.84
CA ASP A 56 7.13 -1.27 5.35
C ASP A 56 5.91 -1.62 6.20
N ALA A 57 5.64 -0.77 7.19
CA ALA A 57 4.57 -1.01 8.16
C ALA A 57 3.19 -1.11 7.51
N SER A 58 3.00 -0.41 6.38
CA SER A 58 1.72 -0.37 5.68
C SER A 58 1.37 -1.69 4.99
N PHE A 59 2.37 -2.45 4.52
CA PHE A 59 2.16 -3.63 3.68
C PHE A 59 2.88 -4.90 4.18
N ASP A 60 3.46 -4.90 5.39
CA ASP A 60 4.24 -6.04 5.92
C ASP A 60 3.44 -7.35 5.93
N SER A 61 2.15 -7.30 6.28
CA SER A 61 1.28 -8.49 6.26
C SER A 61 1.09 -9.07 4.85
N PHE A 62 1.11 -8.22 3.82
CA PHE A 62 0.92 -8.63 2.42
C PHE A 62 2.18 -9.27 1.85
N PHE A 63 3.36 -8.77 2.22
CA PHE A 63 4.63 -9.37 1.80
C PHE A 63 4.77 -10.82 2.29
N ARG A 64 4.24 -11.15 3.47
CA ARG A 64 4.23 -12.52 3.99
C ARG A 64 3.38 -13.47 3.15
N GLN A 65 2.43 -12.92 2.38
CA GLN A 65 1.54 -13.67 1.49
C GLN A 65 2.03 -13.67 0.03
N GLY A 66 3.28 -13.24 -0.20
CA GLY A 66 3.90 -13.24 -1.51
C GLY A 66 3.68 -11.97 -2.35
N TRP A 67 2.83 -11.05 -1.89
CA TRP A 67 2.62 -9.77 -2.57
C TRP A 67 3.93 -8.99 -2.68
N LYS A 68 4.10 -8.27 -3.81
CA LYS A 68 5.29 -7.47 -4.07
C LYS A 68 4.87 -6.11 -4.61
N ARG A 69 5.75 -5.12 -4.45
CA ARG A 69 5.47 -3.76 -4.93
C ARG A 69 6.72 -3.05 -5.45
N TYR A 70 6.47 -1.97 -6.22
CA TYR A 70 7.46 -0.97 -6.61
C TYR A 70 6.77 0.39 -6.67
N TYR A 71 7.20 1.35 -5.84
CA TYR A 71 6.61 2.69 -5.79
C TYR A 71 7.02 3.54 -6.98
N LEU A 72 6.04 4.25 -7.56
CA LEU A 72 6.21 5.22 -8.64
C LEU A 72 6.06 6.65 -8.12
N LYS A 73 5.17 6.84 -7.13
CA LYS A 73 4.84 8.12 -6.49
C LYS A 73 4.32 7.84 -5.08
N TRP A 74 4.69 8.66 -4.10
CA TRP A 74 4.19 8.50 -2.75
C TRP A 74 4.01 9.85 -2.05
N TYR A 75 2.79 10.43 -2.11
CA TYR A 75 2.34 11.61 -1.36
C TYR A 75 3.33 12.80 -1.36
N GLY A 76 3.95 13.07 -2.50
CA GLY A 76 4.90 14.17 -2.68
C GLY A 76 6.37 13.82 -2.41
N ASN A 77 6.70 12.58 -2.04
CA ASN A 77 8.09 12.12 -1.96
C ASN A 77 8.64 11.83 -3.34
N ALA A 78 9.84 12.32 -3.60
CA ALA A 78 10.59 11.97 -4.80
C ALA A 78 11.14 10.53 -4.68
N LEU A 79 11.01 9.78 -5.77
CA LEU A 79 11.54 8.42 -5.91
C LEU A 79 12.46 8.37 -7.14
N PRO A 80 13.75 8.71 -6.98
CA PRO A 80 14.69 8.76 -8.11
C PRO A 80 14.80 7.44 -8.86
N SER A 81 14.70 6.30 -8.17
CA SER A 81 14.71 4.99 -8.80
C SER A 81 13.52 4.80 -9.75
N ALA A 82 12.34 5.27 -9.35
CA ALA A 82 11.14 5.21 -10.19
C ALA A 82 11.28 6.11 -11.42
N GLN A 83 11.81 7.31 -11.25
CA GLN A 83 12.07 8.23 -12.37
C GLN A 83 13.07 7.65 -13.38
N ALA A 84 14.08 6.94 -12.90
CA ALA A 84 15.09 6.30 -13.76
C ALA A 84 14.56 5.06 -14.49
N GLN A 85 13.76 4.23 -13.80
CA GLN A 85 13.32 2.93 -14.32
C GLN A 85 11.97 3.01 -15.08
N CYS A 86 11.10 3.97 -14.73
CA CYS A 86 9.74 4.08 -15.28
C CYS A 86 9.41 5.53 -15.64
N PRO A 87 10.23 6.22 -16.44
CA PRO A 87 10.09 7.67 -16.70
C PRO A 87 8.73 8.03 -17.31
N ARG A 88 8.19 7.18 -18.19
CA ARG A 88 6.91 7.43 -18.88
C ARG A 88 5.74 7.27 -17.93
N THR A 89 5.70 6.21 -17.13
CA THR A 89 4.65 5.99 -16.12
C THR A 89 4.70 7.07 -15.04
N VAL A 90 5.90 7.42 -14.57
CA VAL A 90 6.06 8.50 -13.57
C VAL A 90 5.60 9.84 -14.14
N ALA A 91 5.88 10.15 -15.40
CA ALA A 91 5.36 11.35 -16.05
C ALA A 91 3.84 11.37 -16.11
N LEU A 92 3.21 10.24 -16.51
CA LEU A 92 1.75 10.11 -16.57
C LEU A 92 1.09 10.30 -15.19
N VAL A 93 1.55 9.62 -14.14
CA VAL A 93 0.96 9.75 -12.82
C VAL A 93 1.22 11.12 -12.18
N ASN A 94 2.31 11.81 -12.55
CA ASN A 94 2.59 13.15 -12.06
C ASN A 94 1.77 14.23 -12.80
N ALA A 95 1.41 13.99 -14.05
CA ALA A 95 0.53 14.87 -14.81
C ALA A 95 -0.90 14.92 -14.25
N ILE A 96 -1.30 13.98 -13.39
CA ILE A 96 -2.62 13.92 -12.77
C ILE A 96 -2.51 14.34 -11.30
N PRO A 97 -2.90 15.57 -10.92
CA PRO A 97 -2.70 16.09 -9.56
C PRO A 97 -3.50 15.34 -8.48
N THR A 98 -4.61 14.67 -8.86
CA THR A 98 -5.43 13.87 -7.96
C THR A 98 -4.78 12.52 -7.58
N VAL A 99 -3.84 12.01 -8.38
CA VAL A 99 -3.04 10.83 -8.03
C VAL A 99 -2.04 11.21 -6.93
N LYS A 100 -2.22 10.70 -5.72
CA LYS A 100 -1.36 10.98 -4.55
C LYS A 100 -0.29 9.93 -4.33
N ALA A 101 -0.63 8.66 -4.56
CA ALA A 101 0.31 7.56 -4.59
C ALA A 101 0.09 6.71 -5.83
N ALA A 102 1.15 6.10 -6.32
CA ALA A 102 1.11 5.12 -7.40
C ALA A 102 2.21 4.09 -7.21
N MET A 103 1.88 2.81 -7.49
CA MET A 103 2.85 1.72 -7.45
C MET A 103 2.47 0.60 -8.40
N PHE A 104 3.45 -0.15 -8.86
CA PHE A 104 3.18 -1.47 -9.41
C PHE A 104 3.06 -2.48 -8.30
N THR A 105 2.07 -3.37 -8.39
CA THR A 105 1.89 -4.45 -7.43
C THR A 105 1.73 -5.79 -8.13
N LEU A 106 2.37 -6.82 -7.56
CA LEU A 106 2.30 -8.19 -8.02
C LEU A 106 1.57 -9.05 -7.00
N LEU A 107 0.66 -9.87 -7.48
CA LEU A 107 0.02 -10.93 -6.70
C LEU A 107 0.34 -12.28 -7.37
N PRO A 108 1.25 -13.09 -6.79
CA PRO A 108 1.64 -14.37 -7.36
C PRO A 108 0.51 -15.41 -7.41
N PRO A 109 0.69 -16.51 -8.16
CA PRO A 109 -0.20 -17.67 -8.09
C PRO A 109 -0.46 -18.16 -6.68
N GLY A 110 -1.69 -18.58 -6.38
CA GLY A 110 -2.10 -19.12 -5.08
C GLY A 110 -2.13 -18.10 -3.92
N SER A 111 -1.81 -16.83 -4.17
CA SER A 111 -1.75 -15.80 -3.12
C SER A 111 -3.13 -15.28 -2.76
N LYS A 112 -3.30 -14.96 -1.45
CA LYS A 112 -4.50 -14.36 -0.91
C LYS A 112 -4.13 -13.22 0.04
N LEU A 113 -4.71 -12.05 -0.14
CA LEU A 113 -4.64 -10.93 0.82
C LEU A 113 -5.84 -11.02 1.75
N ASN A 114 -5.59 -11.04 3.06
CA ASN A 114 -6.64 -11.16 4.06
C ASN A 114 -7.58 -9.96 4.06
N ALA A 115 -8.80 -10.16 4.53
CA ALA A 115 -9.79 -9.11 4.67
C ALA A 115 -9.29 -8.02 5.63
N HIS A 116 -9.35 -6.77 5.20
CA HIS A 116 -8.93 -5.58 5.93
C HIS A 116 -9.70 -4.35 5.47
N ARG A 117 -9.48 -3.25 6.17
CA ARG A 117 -9.94 -1.90 5.78
C ARG A 117 -8.77 -0.96 5.88
N ASP A 118 -8.62 -0.07 4.91
CA ASP A 118 -7.65 1.00 5.03
C ASP A 118 -8.22 2.11 5.93
N PRO A 119 -7.39 2.67 6.83
CA PRO A 119 -7.89 3.59 7.86
C PRO A 119 -8.13 5.01 7.36
N PHE A 120 -7.82 5.32 6.10
CA PHE A 120 -7.76 6.68 5.58
C PHE A 120 -8.83 6.95 4.51
N ALA A 121 -9.86 7.74 4.83
CA ALA A 121 -10.94 8.07 3.92
C ALA A 121 -10.63 9.27 2.99
N GLY A 122 -9.43 9.82 3.02
CA GLY A 122 -9.02 10.94 2.18
C GLY A 122 -8.68 10.58 0.75
N SER A 123 -8.59 9.29 0.45
CA SER A 123 -8.34 8.72 -0.88
C SER A 123 -9.41 7.71 -1.29
N LEU A 124 -9.35 7.36 -2.55
CA LEU A 124 -10.07 6.26 -3.20
C LEU A 124 -9.06 5.43 -3.96
N ARG A 125 -9.28 4.14 -4.06
CA ARG A 125 -8.38 3.22 -4.71
C ARG A 125 -8.72 3.05 -6.19
N TYR A 126 -7.72 3.23 -7.06
CA TYR A 126 -7.78 2.96 -8.48
C TYR A 126 -6.84 1.81 -8.84
N HIS A 127 -7.35 0.85 -9.60
CA HIS A 127 -6.57 -0.24 -10.16
C HIS A 127 -6.70 -0.26 -11.69
N LEU A 128 -5.58 -0.46 -12.38
CA LEU A 128 -5.51 -0.72 -13.81
C LEU A 128 -4.77 -2.05 -14.05
N GLY A 129 -5.43 -2.99 -14.71
CA GLY A 129 -4.84 -4.27 -15.10
C GLY A 129 -3.75 -4.08 -16.15
N LEU A 130 -2.55 -4.62 -15.89
CA LEU A 130 -1.40 -4.54 -16.79
C LEU A 130 -1.04 -5.91 -17.38
N VAL A 131 -0.86 -6.90 -16.52
CA VAL A 131 -0.66 -8.30 -16.86
C VAL A 131 -1.50 -9.10 -15.90
N THR A 132 -2.60 -9.64 -16.37
CA THR A 132 -3.56 -10.32 -15.53
C THR A 132 -3.93 -11.68 -16.11
N PRO A 133 -4.40 -12.61 -15.27
CA PRO A 133 -4.91 -13.89 -15.78
C PRO A 133 -6.19 -13.76 -16.63
N ASN A 134 -6.81 -12.58 -16.66
CA ASN A 134 -8.11 -12.32 -17.30
C ASN A 134 -9.21 -13.31 -16.88
N SER A 135 -9.17 -13.75 -15.62
CA SER A 135 -10.01 -14.81 -15.05
C SER A 135 -10.68 -14.34 -13.77
N PRO A 136 -11.94 -14.70 -13.50
CA PRO A 136 -12.62 -14.44 -12.25
C PRO A 136 -11.97 -15.17 -11.04
N ALA A 137 -11.10 -16.14 -11.28
CA ALA A 137 -10.29 -16.77 -10.25
C ALA A 137 -9.17 -15.84 -9.70
N CYS A 138 -8.93 -14.69 -10.36
CA CYS A 138 -8.06 -13.61 -9.88
C CYS A 138 -8.87 -12.34 -9.67
N ARG A 139 -9.27 -12.06 -8.44
CA ARG A 139 -10.27 -11.03 -8.11
C ARG A 139 -10.00 -10.33 -6.77
N ILE A 140 -10.68 -9.20 -6.59
CA ILE A 140 -10.83 -8.52 -5.31
C ILE A 140 -12.32 -8.42 -4.97
N LEU A 141 -12.66 -8.64 -3.71
CA LEU A 141 -14.00 -8.40 -3.18
C LEU A 141 -13.94 -7.17 -2.28
N VAL A 142 -14.89 -6.27 -2.46
CA VAL A 142 -15.03 -5.04 -1.69
C VAL A 142 -16.45 -5.00 -1.13
N ASP A 143 -16.60 -5.28 0.15
CA ASP A 143 -17.90 -5.37 0.85
C ASP A 143 -18.93 -6.29 0.13
N GLY A 144 -18.44 -7.41 -0.41
CA GLY A 144 -19.21 -8.38 -1.16
C GLY A 144 -19.28 -8.15 -2.67
N GLU A 145 -18.96 -6.97 -3.17
CA GLU A 145 -18.89 -6.66 -4.60
C GLU A 145 -17.63 -7.24 -5.22
N GLU A 146 -17.76 -8.04 -6.28
CA GLU A 146 -16.64 -8.68 -6.97
C GLU A 146 -16.11 -7.82 -8.11
N LEU A 147 -14.80 -7.57 -8.11
CA LEU A 147 -14.08 -6.88 -9.17
C LEU A 147 -12.96 -7.78 -9.69
N VAL A 148 -12.92 -7.98 -11.01
CA VAL A 148 -11.95 -8.85 -11.69
C VAL A 148 -10.95 -7.98 -12.45
N TRP A 149 -9.66 -8.27 -12.28
CA TRP A 149 -8.64 -7.60 -13.07
C TRP A 149 -8.54 -8.18 -14.48
N ARG A 150 -8.60 -7.29 -15.48
CA ARG A 150 -8.39 -7.60 -16.91
C ARG A 150 -7.37 -6.66 -17.47
N ASP A 151 -6.61 -7.14 -18.46
CA ASP A 151 -5.60 -6.34 -19.15
C ASP A 151 -6.22 -5.11 -19.83
N GLY A 152 -5.70 -3.92 -19.51
CA GLY A 152 -6.19 -2.66 -20.02
C GLY A 152 -7.51 -2.16 -19.43
N GLU A 153 -8.15 -2.91 -18.53
CA GLU A 153 -9.35 -2.48 -17.83
C GLU A 153 -9.02 -1.89 -16.46
N ASP A 154 -9.81 -0.91 -16.05
CA ASP A 154 -9.64 -0.19 -14.82
C ASP A 154 -10.93 -0.15 -13.99
N PHE A 155 -10.77 -0.07 -12.68
CA PHE A 155 -11.87 0.14 -11.75
C PHE A 155 -11.43 0.93 -10.52
N MET A 156 -12.43 1.42 -9.78
CA MET A 156 -12.23 2.16 -8.54
C MET A 156 -13.10 1.62 -7.42
N PHE A 157 -12.60 1.71 -6.20
CA PHE A 157 -13.35 1.35 -5.00
C PHE A 157 -12.94 2.22 -3.81
N ASP A 158 -13.76 2.22 -2.79
CA ASP A 158 -13.48 2.88 -1.52
C ASP A 158 -12.78 1.87 -0.59
N GLU A 159 -11.49 2.07 -0.37
CA GLU A 159 -10.61 1.20 0.41
C GLU A 159 -10.96 1.14 1.91
N THR A 160 -11.86 2.00 2.36
CA THR A 160 -12.35 2.00 3.75
C THR A 160 -13.44 0.96 4.00
N PHE A 161 -14.01 0.36 2.95
CA PHE A 161 -14.84 -0.84 3.06
C PHE A 161 -13.98 -2.08 3.22
N VAL A 162 -14.55 -3.12 3.83
CA VAL A 162 -13.82 -4.40 3.97
C VAL A 162 -13.51 -4.96 2.60
N HIS A 163 -12.23 -5.18 2.33
CA HIS A 163 -11.81 -5.77 1.07
C HIS A 163 -10.72 -6.82 1.26
N TRP A 164 -10.67 -7.76 0.33
CA TRP A 164 -9.68 -8.82 0.28
C TRP A 164 -9.51 -9.30 -1.17
N ALA A 165 -8.35 -9.90 -1.48
CA ALA A 165 -8.01 -10.29 -2.84
C ALA A 165 -7.44 -11.71 -2.88
N GLU A 166 -7.66 -12.41 -4.00
CA GLU A 166 -7.08 -13.74 -4.25
C GLU A 166 -6.66 -13.90 -5.70
N ASN A 167 -5.66 -14.72 -5.91
CA ASN A 167 -5.23 -15.19 -7.20
C ASN A 167 -5.13 -16.72 -7.18
N LYS A 168 -6.19 -17.40 -7.59
CA LYS A 168 -6.28 -18.87 -7.67
C LYS A 168 -5.81 -19.43 -9.01
N THR A 169 -5.16 -18.60 -9.83
CA THR A 169 -4.63 -19.01 -11.14
C THR A 169 -3.14 -19.36 -11.07
N GLU A 170 -2.60 -19.91 -12.15
CA GLU A 170 -1.17 -20.24 -12.29
C GLU A 170 -0.33 -19.04 -12.79
N HIS A 171 -0.94 -17.87 -13.01
CA HIS A 171 -0.28 -16.70 -13.54
C HIS A 171 -0.22 -15.56 -12.53
N THR A 172 0.91 -14.87 -12.49
CA THR A 172 1.07 -13.67 -11.66
C THR A 172 0.22 -12.51 -12.19
N ARG A 173 -0.48 -11.81 -11.29
CA ARG A 173 -1.17 -10.57 -11.62
C ARG A 173 -0.26 -9.36 -11.36
N VAL A 174 -0.13 -8.48 -12.36
CA VAL A 174 0.54 -7.16 -12.26
C VAL A 174 -0.47 -6.07 -12.55
N ILE A 175 -0.56 -5.06 -11.68
CA ILE A 175 -1.43 -3.90 -11.87
C ILE A 175 -0.69 -2.60 -11.55
N LEU A 176 -1.19 -1.51 -12.09
CA LEU A 176 -0.98 -0.18 -11.55
C LEU A 176 -2.03 0.07 -10.46
N PHE A 177 -1.57 0.40 -9.28
CA PHE A 177 -2.33 0.69 -8.08
C PHE A 177 -2.12 2.17 -7.74
N CYS A 178 -3.20 2.96 -7.59
CA CYS A 178 -3.10 4.37 -7.24
C CYS A 178 -4.07 4.74 -6.12
N ASP A 179 -3.63 5.69 -5.28
CA ASP A 179 -4.50 6.43 -4.38
C ASP A 179 -4.89 7.75 -5.06
N ILE A 180 -6.19 7.95 -5.21
CA ILE A 180 -6.78 9.13 -5.83
C ILE A 180 -7.38 10.02 -4.75
N GLU A 181 -7.04 11.31 -4.74
CA GLU A 181 -7.62 12.27 -3.79
C GLU A 181 -9.16 12.22 -3.84
N ARG A 182 -9.80 11.95 -2.70
CA ARG A 182 -11.26 11.97 -2.62
C ARG A 182 -11.78 13.38 -2.96
N PRO A 183 -12.67 13.51 -3.95
CA PRO A 183 -13.23 14.81 -4.32
C PRO A 183 -14.16 15.31 -3.21
N LEU A 184 -13.93 16.52 -2.71
CA LEU A 184 -14.68 17.13 -1.62
C LEU A 184 -15.35 18.43 -2.10
N TYR A 185 -16.53 18.76 -1.53
CA TYR A 185 -17.28 19.96 -1.88
C TYR A 185 -16.53 21.24 -1.52
N THR A 186 -15.92 21.32 -0.33
CA THR A 186 -15.36 22.57 0.17
C THR A 186 -13.85 22.69 -0.07
N PRO A 187 -13.34 23.87 -0.48
CA PRO A 187 -11.90 24.09 -0.64
C PRO A 187 -11.12 23.89 0.66
N LEU A 188 -11.70 24.28 1.80
CA LEU A 188 -11.07 24.11 3.12
C LEU A 188 -10.81 22.65 3.44
N LEU A 189 -11.79 21.77 3.24
CA LEU A 189 -11.61 20.33 3.48
C LEU A 189 -10.68 19.68 2.47
N ARG A 190 -10.63 20.18 1.22
CA ARG A 190 -9.60 19.74 0.27
C ARG A 190 -8.19 20.10 0.75
N ALA A 191 -8.01 21.32 1.27
CA ALA A 191 -6.72 21.74 1.82
C ALA A 191 -6.34 20.90 3.05
N LEU A 192 -7.28 20.66 3.96
CA LEU A 192 -7.08 19.78 5.12
C LEU A 192 -6.72 18.36 4.69
N ASN A 193 -7.47 17.78 3.73
CA ASN A 193 -7.19 16.45 3.21
C ASN A 193 -5.77 16.36 2.63
N ARG A 194 -5.35 17.34 1.85
CA ARG A 194 -3.99 17.42 1.28
C ARG A 194 -2.91 17.52 2.34
N ALA A 195 -3.14 18.32 3.39
CA ALA A 195 -2.20 18.45 4.50
C ALA A 195 -2.04 17.15 5.27
N VAL A 196 -3.16 16.50 5.63
CA VAL A 196 -3.16 15.20 6.33
C VAL A 196 -2.53 14.11 5.45
N SER A 197 -2.92 14.01 4.17
CA SER A 197 -2.35 13.06 3.21
C SER A 197 -0.84 13.21 3.09
N ARG A 198 -0.35 14.45 2.96
CA ARG A 198 1.10 14.72 2.87
C ARG A 198 1.82 14.31 4.15
N PHE A 199 1.29 14.67 5.31
CA PHE A 199 1.87 14.30 6.59
C PHE A 199 1.95 12.78 6.78
N MET A 200 0.82 12.08 6.56
CA MET A 200 0.76 10.62 6.67
C MET A 200 1.67 9.94 5.65
N GLY A 201 1.64 10.40 4.40
CA GLY A 201 2.47 9.86 3.34
C GLY A 201 3.97 10.04 3.61
N GLN A 202 4.40 11.20 4.13
CA GLN A 202 5.79 11.40 4.54
C GLN A 202 6.19 10.51 5.72
N ALA A 203 5.29 10.35 6.71
CA ALA A 203 5.54 9.51 7.86
C ALA A 203 5.67 8.02 7.50
N THR A 204 4.92 7.56 6.49
CA THR A 204 4.89 6.18 6.00
C THR A 204 5.72 5.93 4.73
N ALA A 205 6.49 6.92 4.26
CA ALA A 205 7.34 6.76 3.09
C ALA A 205 8.29 5.57 3.24
N THR A 206 8.51 4.86 2.15
CA THR A 206 9.45 3.74 2.10
C THR A 206 10.18 3.73 0.75
N ASP A 207 11.34 3.10 0.74
CA ASP A 207 12.24 3.09 -0.40
C ASP A 207 11.97 1.92 -1.37
N ASN A 208 12.30 2.10 -2.65
CA ASN A 208 12.46 1.01 -3.62
C ASN A 208 13.89 0.45 -3.55
N VAL A 209 14.86 1.35 -3.39
CA VAL A 209 16.30 1.06 -3.33
C VAL A 209 16.92 1.74 -2.11
N PRO A 210 18.04 1.22 -1.56
CA PRO A 210 18.74 1.87 -0.46
C PRO A 210 19.13 3.32 -0.81
N GLY A 211 18.92 4.24 0.14
CA GLY A 211 19.24 5.67 -0.01
C GLY A 211 18.05 6.55 -0.37
N GLU A 212 16.91 6.00 -0.73
CA GLU A 212 15.68 6.78 -0.88
C GLU A 212 15.05 7.14 0.48
N PRO A 213 14.21 8.18 0.54
CA PRO A 213 13.62 8.64 1.80
C PRO A 213 12.74 7.59 2.47
N VAL A 214 12.98 7.35 3.77
CA VAL A 214 12.16 6.47 4.60
C VAL A 214 11.51 7.29 5.71
N GLY A 215 10.21 7.15 5.87
CA GLY A 215 9.40 7.87 6.85
C GLY A 215 9.66 7.44 8.30
N ALA A 216 9.29 8.30 9.25
CA ALA A 216 9.52 8.08 10.67
C ALA A 216 8.84 6.79 11.19
N ILE A 217 7.62 6.52 10.72
CA ILE A 217 6.87 5.31 11.12
C ILE A 217 7.62 4.06 10.66
N ASN A 218 8.10 4.01 9.42
CA ASN A 218 8.82 2.86 8.90
C ASN A 218 10.20 2.69 9.57
N ARG A 219 10.89 3.79 9.91
CA ARG A 219 12.13 3.72 10.73
C ARG A 219 11.88 3.15 12.12
N LEU A 220 10.80 3.60 12.79
CA LEU A 220 10.42 3.06 14.10
C LEU A 220 10.03 1.58 14.00
N TYR A 221 9.21 1.24 13.03
CA TYR A 221 8.79 -0.14 12.77
C TYR A 221 10.00 -1.06 12.54
N ALA A 222 10.98 -0.62 11.74
CA ALA A 222 12.22 -1.34 11.50
C ALA A 222 13.03 -1.59 12.80
N ARG A 223 13.07 -0.59 13.70
CA ARG A 223 13.73 -0.74 15.01
C ARG A 223 13.01 -1.74 15.91
N LEU A 224 11.68 -1.64 15.98
CA LEU A 224 10.86 -2.56 16.78
C LEU A 224 10.97 -4.01 16.27
N ASN A 225 10.94 -4.21 14.95
CA ASN A 225 11.09 -5.54 14.38
C ASN A 225 12.47 -6.15 14.65
N ARG A 226 13.55 -5.35 14.56
CA ARG A 226 14.90 -5.80 14.95
C ARG A 226 14.96 -6.18 16.42
N PHE A 227 14.40 -5.36 17.30
CA PHE A 227 14.33 -5.65 18.74
C PHE A 227 13.55 -6.94 18.99
N ASN A 228 12.36 -7.09 18.42
CA ASN A 228 11.54 -8.30 18.56
C ASN A 228 12.24 -9.55 18.02
N SER A 229 12.95 -9.44 16.88
CA SER A 229 13.73 -10.56 16.34
C SER A 229 14.90 -10.94 17.24
N THR A 230 15.58 -9.95 17.82
CA THR A 230 16.67 -10.18 18.78
C THR A 230 16.16 -10.86 20.05
N LEU A 231 15.03 -10.39 20.60
CA LEU A 231 14.37 -11.04 21.74
C LEU A 231 13.91 -12.48 21.39
N GLY A 232 13.34 -12.67 20.20
CA GLY A 232 12.93 -13.99 19.72
C GLY A 232 14.11 -14.95 19.57
N ASN A 233 15.24 -14.46 19.05
CA ASN A 233 16.46 -15.22 18.92
C ASN A 233 17.05 -15.56 20.30
N TRP A 234 17.09 -14.58 21.21
CA TRP A 234 17.53 -14.82 22.59
C TRP A 234 16.65 -15.85 23.29
N LYS A 235 15.31 -15.73 23.21
CA LYS A 235 14.35 -16.70 23.74
C LYS A 235 14.59 -18.12 23.21
N ARG A 236 14.92 -18.27 21.92
CA ARG A 236 15.18 -19.59 21.30
C ARG A 236 16.53 -20.15 21.71
N ARG A 237 17.58 -19.31 21.69
CA ARG A 237 18.95 -19.74 21.94
C ARG A 237 19.25 -19.95 23.43
N TRP A 238 18.64 -19.16 24.30
CA TRP A 238 18.88 -19.15 25.74
C TRP A 238 17.57 -19.06 26.54
N PRO A 239 16.68 -20.08 26.50
CA PRO A 239 15.33 -19.99 27.08
C PRO A 239 15.32 -19.84 28.62
N ARG A 240 16.36 -20.35 29.31
CA ARG A 240 16.47 -20.21 30.78
C ARG A 240 16.82 -18.77 31.17
N SER A 241 17.83 -18.15 30.53
CA SER A 241 18.23 -16.77 30.80
C SER A 241 17.13 -15.78 30.41
N PHE A 242 16.43 -16.00 29.30
CA PHE A 242 15.29 -15.19 28.89
C PHE A 242 14.17 -15.21 29.95
N ARG A 243 13.84 -16.39 30.50
CA ARG A 243 12.86 -16.53 31.56
C ARG A 243 13.29 -15.83 32.84
N ALA A 244 14.54 -16.03 33.27
CA ALA A 244 15.08 -15.38 34.46
C ALA A 244 15.00 -13.85 34.38
N VAL A 245 15.46 -13.25 33.28
CA VAL A 245 15.41 -11.80 33.08
C VAL A 245 13.95 -11.29 33.00
N LYS A 246 13.06 -12.02 32.32
CA LYS A 246 11.64 -11.69 32.26
C LYS A 246 11.01 -11.62 33.66
N TYR A 247 11.27 -12.61 34.52
CA TYR A 247 10.71 -12.62 35.86
C TYR A 247 11.36 -11.56 36.77
N LEU A 248 12.65 -11.29 36.64
CA LEU A 248 13.30 -10.18 37.33
C LEU A 248 12.70 -8.82 36.98
N LEU A 249 12.42 -8.59 35.69
CA LEU A 249 11.74 -7.36 35.25
C LEU A 249 10.31 -7.25 35.79
N ILE A 250 9.55 -8.35 35.81
CA ILE A 250 8.21 -8.36 36.42
C ILE A 250 8.27 -8.04 37.89
N LEU A 251 9.18 -8.65 38.62
CA LEU A 251 9.37 -8.37 40.05
C LEU A 251 9.80 -6.93 40.30
N ALA A 252 10.68 -6.37 39.46
CA ALA A 252 11.10 -4.97 39.59
C ALA A 252 9.93 -4.00 39.35
N VAL A 253 9.07 -4.28 38.37
CA VAL A 253 7.87 -3.47 38.08
C VAL A 253 6.88 -3.58 39.26
N LEU A 254 6.64 -4.79 39.80
CA LEU A 254 5.75 -4.98 40.93
C LEU A 254 6.31 -4.26 42.16
N ALA A 255 7.61 -4.35 42.43
CA ALA A 255 8.25 -3.61 43.51
C ALA A 255 8.06 -2.09 43.39
N LEU A 256 8.19 -1.54 42.19
CA LEU A 256 7.95 -0.11 41.92
C LEU A 256 6.48 0.32 42.14
N ILE A 257 5.54 -0.60 41.92
CA ILE A 257 4.09 -0.32 42.12
C ILE A 257 3.71 -0.43 43.58
N PHE A 258 4.25 -1.40 44.34
CA PHE A 258 3.82 -1.73 45.69
C PHE A 258 4.73 -1.16 46.78
N LEU A 259 5.92 -0.64 46.46
CA LEU A 259 6.83 0.01 47.39
C LEU A 259 6.77 1.55 47.34
N ARG A 260 5.84 2.10 46.56
CA ARG A 260 5.41 3.51 46.61
C ARG A 260 4.13 3.63 47.42
#